data_cc1da315851732e631efcb2f628d4caa
#
_entry.id   cc1da315851732e631efcb2f628d4caa
#
_cell.length_a   1.000
_cell.length_b   1.000
_cell.length_c   1.000
_cell.angle_alpha   90.00
_cell.angle_beta   90.00
_cell.angle_gamma   90.00
#
_symmetry.space_group_name_H-M   'P 1'
#
loop_
_entity.id
_entity.type
_entity.pdbx_description
1 polymer ?
#
loop_
_entity_poly.entity_id
_entity_poly.type
_entity_poly.pdbx_seq_one_letter_code
_entity_poly.pdbx_strand_id
1 'polypeptide(L)'
;MPSETSASPLWRYATLTDVGRVRQNNKDTIVIHPEQGVTILADGTGGYNAGEVASALATELVASALAQWLAESCSEIAPEDIARAMHASVASANHAIFEAAHTRAECLGMGTTLVMAVCHGDCVHVGHVGDSRAYLWRGGELTRITRDHSLLQKR
;
A
#
# COMPACT_ATOMS: atom_id res chain seq x y z
N MET A 1 -23.40 13.64 30.87
CA MET A 1 -22.41 13.58 29.77
C MET A 1 -21.77 12.21 29.82
N PRO A 2 -22.08 11.28 28.93
CA PRO A 2 -21.32 10.03 28.86
C PRO A 2 -19.93 10.36 28.33
N SER A 3 -18.90 9.99 29.09
CA SER A 3 -17.51 10.04 28.68
C SER A 3 -17.32 9.11 27.48
N GLU A 4 -16.94 9.66 26.33
CA GLU A 4 -16.45 8.89 25.20
C GLU A 4 -15.22 8.11 25.68
N THR A 5 -15.40 6.84 25.90
CA THR A 5 -14.30 5.91 26.08
C THR A 5 -13.62 5.80 24.71
N SER A 6 -12.57 6.57 24.51
CA SER A 6 -11.66 6.40 23.38
C SER A 6 -11.14 4.96 23.46
N ALA A 7 -11.73 4.07 22.69
CA ALA A 7 -11.23 2.71 22.53
C ALA A 7 -9.80 2.84 21.97
N SER A 8 -8.81 2.29 22.68
CA SER A 8 -7.45 2.20 22.18
C SER A 8 -7.47 1.52 20.81
N PRO A 9 -6.72 2.02 19.82
CA PRO A 9 -6.73 1.42 18.50
C PRO A 9 -6.38 -0.05 18.61
N LEU A 10 -7.18 -0.91 17.95
CA LEU A 10 -7.02 -2.37 17.95
C LEU A 10 -5.66 -2.80 17.38
N TRP A 11 -5.07 -1.94 16.55
CA TRP A 11 -3.86 -2.21 15.78
C TRP A 11 -2.70 -1.28 16.18
N ARG A 12 -1.49 -1.83 16.17
CA ARG A 12 -0.26 -1.06 16.35
C ARG A 12 0.58 -1.15 15.08
N TYR A 13 1.16 -0.04 14.69
CA TYR A 13 1.96 0.09 13.48
C TYR A 13 3.40 0.46 13.83
N ALA A 14 4.34 -0.06 13.06
CA ALA A 14 5.73 0.36 13.08
C ALA A 14 6.25 0.38 11.64
N THR A 15 7.06 1.37 11.30
CA THR A 15 7.66 1.52 9.98
C THR A 15 9.15 1.73 10.10
N LEU A 16 9.87 1.24 9.12
CA LEU A 16 11.28 1.51 8.93
C LEU A 16 11.56 1.56 7.44
N THR A 17 12.33 2.55 7.01
CA THR A 17 12.87 2.64 5.65
C THR A 17 14.32 3.09 5.71
N ASP A 18 15.14 2.62 4.78
CA ASP A 18 16.57 2.92 4.72
C ASP A 18 17.02 2.94 3.25
N VAL A 19 17.79 3.95 2.87
CA VAL A 19 18.30 4.10 1.49
C VAL A 19 19.33 3.04 1.11
N GLY A 20 19.88 2.35 2.11
CA GLY A 20 20.97 1.38 1.92
C GLY A 20 22.33 2.05 1.72
N ARG A 21 23.35 1.22 1.39
CA ARG A 21 24.74 1.68 1.34
C ARG A 21 25.22 2.13 -0.04
N VAL A 22 24.45 1.91 -1.07
CA VAL A 22 24.88 2.09 -2.47
C VAL A 22 24.09 3.19 -3.17
N ARG A 23 22.80 3.33 -2.88
CA ARG A 23 21.92 4.30 -3.52
C ARG A 23 22.01 5.65 -2.81
N GLN A 24 21.81 6.73 -3.55
CA GLN A 24 21.74 8.09 -3.01
C GLN A 24 20.33 8.47 -2.58
N ASN A 25 19.31 7.89 -3.24
CA ASN A 25 17.92 8.20 -3.03
C ASN A 25 17.15 6.96 -2.59
N ASN A 26 16.24 7.14 -1.63
CA ASN A 26 15.28 6.12 -1.23
C ASN A 26 14.04 6.23 -2.12
N LYS A 27 13.72 5.14 -2.82
CA LYS A 27 12.56 5.05 -3.71
C LYS A 27 11.38 4.33 -3.07
N ASP A 28 11.56 3.88 -1.83
CA ASP A 28 10.49 3.27 -1.05
C ASP A 28 9.65 4.34 -0.39
N THR A 29 8.35 4.14 -0.39
CA THR A 29 7.40 5.01 0.31
C THR A 29 6.46 4.16 1.16
N ILE A 30 6.21 4.63 2.38
CA ILE A 30 5.28 3.98 3.32
C ILE A 30 4.27 5.02 3.79
N VAL A 31 2.99 4.67 3.75
CA VAL A 31 1.89 5.50 4.26
C VAL A 31 1.02 4.67 5.19
N ILE A 32 0.64 5.25 6.33
CA ILE A 32 -0.28 4.65 7.30
C ILE A 32 -1.37 5.64 7.65
N HIS A 33 -2.62 5.18 7.59
CA HIS A 33 -3.79 5.84 8.18
C HIS A 33 -4.29 4.97 9.35
N PRO A 34 -3.79 5.18 10.55
CA PRO A 34 -4.02 4.27 11.68
C PRO A 34 -5.49 4.24 12.12
N GLU A 35 -6.22 5.35 12.00
CA GLU A 35 -7.63 5.43 12.37
C GLU A 35 -8.52 4.59 11.45
N GLN A 36 -8.18 4.49 10.16
CA GLN A 36 -8.89 3.67 9.18
C GLN A 36 -8.27 2.29 8.98
N GLY A 37 -7.17 1.99 9.65
CA GLY A 37 -6.50 0.70 9.55
C GLY A 37 -5.77 0.45 8.23
N VAL A 38 -5.42 1.50 7.48
CA VAL A 38 -4.79 1.39 6.15
C VAL A 38 -3.27 1.54 6.27
N THR A 39 -2.54 0.59 5.69
CA THR A 39 -1.08 0.64 5.56
C THR A 39 -0.68 0.28 4.14
N ILE A 40 0.21 1.06 3.54
CA ILE A 40 0.68 0.85 2.17
C ILE A 40 2.19 1.06 2.11
N LEU A 41 2.85 0.17 1.38
CA LEU A 41 4.27 0.25 1.04
C LEU A 41 4.41 0.12 -0.48
N ALA A 42 5.30 0.92 -1.06
CA ALA A 42 5.63 0.88 -2.47
C ALA A 42 7.14 1.02 -2.67
N ASP A 43 7.73 0.21 -3.56
CA ASP A 43 9.13 0.29 -4.03
C ASP A 43 9.12 0.80 -5.46
N GLY A 44 9.63 2.02 -5.64
CA GLY A 44 9.63 2.70 -6.91
C GLY A 44 10.78 2.29 -7.82
N THR A 45 10.48 2.11 -9.11
CA THR A 45 11.45 1.84 -10.16
C THR A 45 11.41 2.91 -11.24
N GLY A 46 12.55 3.17 -11.86
CA GLY A 46 12.68 4.18 -12.91
C GLY A 46 14.01 4.92 -12.83
N GLY A 47 14.34 5.66 -13.90
CA GLY A 47 15.53 6.48 -13.96
C GLY A 47 15.44 7.70 -13.03
N TYR A 48 16.59 8.21 -12.57
CA TYR A 48 16.71 9.40 -11.71
C TYR A 48 15.69 9.41 -10.56
N ASN A 49 14.78 10.38 -10.51
CA ASN A 49 13.76 10.51 -9.45
C ASN A 49 12.40 9.89 -9.83
N ALA A 50 12.27 9.29 -11.00
CA ALA A 50 11.00 8.77 -11.50
C ALA A 50 10.40 7.68 -10.59
N GLY A 51 11.26 6.83 -9.99
CA GLY A 51 10.81 5.82 -9.03
C GLY A 51 10.23 6.41 -7.74
N GLU A 52 10.83 7.47 -7.20
CA GLU A 52 10.32 8.18 -6.01
C GLU A 52 8.93 8.79 -6.29
N VAL A 53 8.75 9.38 -7.47
CA VAL A 53 7.47 9.94 -7.88
C VAL A 53 6.41 8.83 -8.00
N ALA A 54 6.77 7.69 -8.58
CA ALA A 54 5.84 6.59 -8.75
C ALA A 54 5.38 5.99 -7.41
N SER A 55 6.32 5.71 -6.49
CA SER A 55 5.98 5.15 -5.18
C SER A 55 5.18 6.14 -4.32
N ALA A 56 5.52 7.44 -4.36
CA ALA A 56 4.78 8.48 -3.65
C ALA A 56 3.35 8.61 -4.18
N LEU A 57 3.16 8.69 -5.51
CA LEU A 57 1.84 8.76 -6.12
C LEU A 57 0.99 7.52 -5.79
N ALA A 58 1.57 6.33 -5.91
CA ALA A 58 0.86 5.09 -5.62
C ALA A 58 0.37 5.04 -4.18
N THR A 59 1.26 5.28 -3.21
CA THR A 59 0.91 5.20 -1.79
C THR A 59 -0.09 6.26 -1.39
N GLU A 60 0.08 7.50 -1.83
CA GLU A 60 -0.82 8.60 -1.49
C GLU A 60 -2.22 8.40 -2.07
N LEU A 61 -2.32 8.09 -3.37
CA LEU A 61 -3.61 7.92 -4.03
C LEU A 61 -4.38 6.72 -3.47
N VAL A 62 -3.71 5.59 -3.28
CA VAL A 62 -4.37 4.38 -2.76
C VAL A 62 -4.75 4.56 -1.29
N ALA A 63 -3.86 5.11 -0.46
CA ALA A 63 -4.14 5.30 0.97
C ALA A 63 -5.29 6.29 1.18
N SER A 64 -5.27 7.44 0.49
CA SER A 64 -6.31 8.45 0.62
C SER A 64 -7.67 7.92 0.15
N ALA A 65 -7.72 7.22 -1.00
CA ALA A 65 -8.96 6.66 -1.51
C ALA A 65 -9.56 5.62 -0.56
N LEU A 66 -8.73 4.73 -0.02
CA LEU A 66 -9.18 3.70 0.93
C LEU A 66 -9.59 4.30 2.26
N ALA A 67 -8.81 5.24 2.81
CA ALA A 67 -9.13 5.89 4.07
C ALA A 67 -10.44 6.67 3.99
N GLN A 68 -10.66 7.41 2.91
CA GLN A 68 -11.90 8.13 2.68
C GLN A 68 -13.08 7.16 2.56
N TRP A 69 -12.96 6.14 1.71
CA TRP A 69 -14.02 5.14 1.52
C TRP A 69 -14.39 4.43 2.83
N LEU A 70 -13.40 4.04 3.64
CA LEU A 70 -13.63 3.40 4.94
C LEU A 70 -14.30 4.36 5.93
N ALA A 71 -13.94 5.64 5.93
CA ALA A 71 -14.54 6.64 6.82
C ALA A 71 -15.99 6.94 6.46
N GLU A 72 -16.37 6.84 5.18
CA GLU A 72 -17.73 7.05 4.67
C GLU A 72 -18.61 5.78 4.75
N SER A 73 -18.01 4.61 4.96
CA SER A 73 -18.69 3.32 4.99
C SER A 73 -19.35 3.07 6.36
N CYS A 74 -20.38 2.21 6.35
CA CYS A 74 -21.02 1.74 7.58
C CYS A 74 -20.06 0.86 8.41
N SER A 75 -20.38 0.66 9.68
CA SER A 75 -19.55 -0.11 10.61
C SER A 75 -19.36 -1.59 10.23
N GLU A 76 -20.31 -2.15 9.49
CA GLU A 76 -20.21 -3.52 8.94
C GLU A 76 -19.98 -3.46 7.44
N ILE A 77 -18.74 -3.80 7.03
CA ILE A 77 -18.33 -3.83 5.64
C ILE A 77 -18.04 -5.28 5.26
N ALA A 78 -18.64 -5.77 4.18
CA ALA A 78 -18.37 -7.11 3.69
C ALA A 78 -16.92 -7.22 3.15
N PRO A 79 -16.23 -8.36 3.36
CA PRO A 79 -14.87 -8.57 2.85
C PRO A 79 -14.74 -8.31 1.34
N GLU A 80 -15.77 -8.64 0.57
CA GLU A 80 -15.81 -8.44 -0.88
C GLU A 80 -15.85 -6.95 -1.25
N ASP A 81 -16.48 -6.11 -0.42
CA ASP A 81 -16.53 -4.66 -0.63
C ASP A 81 -15.17 -4.02 -0.37
N ILE A 82 -14.47 -4.47 0.67
CA ILE A 82 -13.09 -4.07 0.95
C ILE A 82 -12.19 -4.46 -0.22
N ALA A 83 -12.29 -5.70 -0.69
CA ALA A 83 -11.49 -6.17 -1.83
C ALA A 83 -11.78 -5.36 -3.10
N ARG A 84 -13.03 -5.01 -3.38
CA ARG A 84 -13.40 -4.14 -4.51
C ARG A 84 -12.83 -2.73 -4.37
N ALA A 85 -12.90 -2.14 -3.18
CA ALA A 85 -12.33 -0.82 -2.92
C ALA A 85 -10.81 -0.82 -3.09
N MET A 86 -10.12 -1.85 -2.58
CA MET A 86 -8.68 -2.05 -2.78
C MET A 86 -8.33 -2.14 -4.27
N HIS A 87 -9.06 -2.94 -5.03
CA HIS A 87 -8.82 -3.10 -6.47
C HIS A 87 -9.07 -1.78 -7.22
N ALA A 88 -10.16 -1.08 -6.94
CA ALA A 88 -10.50 0.18 -7.60
C ALA A 88 -9.47 1.28 -7.31
N SER A 89 -8.98 1.37 -6.07
CA SER A 89 -7.96 2.35 -5.69
C SER A 89 -6.62 2.11 -6.40
N VAL A 90 -6.21 0.85 -6.54
CA VAL A 90 -5.00 0.46 -7.30
C VAL A 90 -5.17 0.76 -8.78
N ALA A 91 -6.31 0.46 -9.39
CA ALA A 91 -6.57 0.74 -10.80
C ALA A 91 -6.51 2.25 -11.09
N SER A 92 -7.09 3.08 -10.22
CA SER A 92 -7.05 4.53 -10.31
C SER A 92 -5.62 5.08 -10.18
N ALA A 93 -4.86 4.61 -9.19
CA ALA A 93 -3.47 5.00 -9.01
C ALA A 93 -2.59 4.60 -10.20
N ASN A 94 -2.78 3.39 -10.72
CA ASN A 94 -2.07 2.92 -11.92
C ASN A 94 -2.35 3.81 -13.14
N HIS A 95 -3.60 4.23 -13.33
CA HIS A 95 -3.95 5.15 -14.41
C HIS A 95 -3.23 6.49 -14.27
N ALA A 96 -3.22 7.08 -13.06
CA ALA A 96 -2.54 8.34 -12.80
C ALA A 96 -1.01 8.25 -13.03
N ILE A 97 -0.38 7.14 -12.61
CA ILE A 97 1.05 6.88 -12.84
C ILE A 97 1.32 6.73 -14.32
N PHE A 98 0.49 5.99 -15.04
CA PHE A 98 0.61 5.80 -16.48
C PHE A 98 0.49 7.13 -17.24
N GLU A 99 -0.49 7.97 -16.92
CA GLU A 99 -0.64 9.29 -17.53
C GLU A 99 0.57 10.20 -17.23
N ALA A 100 1.04 10.24 -15.99
CA ALA A 100 2.21 11.03 -15.64
C ALA A 100 3.48 10.55 -16.36
N ALA A 101 3.66 9.24 -16.53
CA ALA A 101 4.78 8.65 -17.27
C ALA A 101 4.76 9.00 -18.77
N HIS A 102 3.60 9.30 -19.34
CA HIS A 102 3.46 9.65 -20.76
C HIS A 102 3.43 11.16 -21.02
N THR A 103 3.07 11.97 -20.03
CA THR A 103 2.93 13.42 -20.19
C THR A 103 4.13 14.22 -19.67
N ARG A 104 4.93 13.61 -18.78
CA ARG A 104 6.10 14.27 -18.16
C ARG A 104 7.37 13.53 -18.51
N ALA A 105 8.31 14.21 -19.20
CA ALA A 105 9.56 13.59 -19.63
C ALA A 105 10.40 13.04 -18.46
N GLU A 106 10.38 13.72 -17.31
CA GLU A 106 11.07 13.31 -16.08
C GLU A 106 10.47 12.05 -15.44
N CYS A 107 9.24 11.69 -15.78
CA CYS A 107 8.52 10.51 -15.28
C CYS A 107 8.58 9.31 -16.25
N LEU A 108 9.27 9.44 -17.38
CA LEU A 108 9.33 8.41 -18.41
C LEU A 108 9.86 7.08 -17.84
N GLY A 109 9.08 6.01 -18.05
CA GLY A 109 9.45 4.67 -17.60
C GLY A 109 9.36 4.45 -16.08
N MET A 110 8.71 5.36 -15.35
CA MET A 110 8.45 5.15 -13.92
C MET A 110 7.46 4.03 -13.68
N GLY A 111 7.66 3.33 -12.59
CA GLY A 111 6.75 2.31 -12.09
C GLY A 111 6.98 2.08 -10.61
N THR A 112 6.14 1.28 -9.99
CA THR A 112 6.29 0.92 -8.59
C THR A 112 5.63 -0.41 -8.30
N THR A 113 6.14 -1.12 -7.31
CA THR A 113 5.41 -2.18 -6.63
C THR A 113 4.39 -1.57 -5.67
N LEU A 114 3.53 -2.38 -5.12
CA LEU A 114 2.63 -1.97 -4.05
C LEU A 114 2.28 -3.19 -3.18
N VAL A 115 2.35 -3.02 -1.87
CA VAL A 115 1.77 -3.93 -0.88
C VAL A 115 0.90 -3.09 0.04
N MET A 116 -0.32 -3.52 0.26
CA MET A 116 -1.26 -2.83 1.13
C MET A 116 -1.92 -3.80 2.11
N ALA A 117 -2.24 -3.30 3.29
CA ALA A 117 -3.04 -3.98 4.29
C ALA A 117 -4.16 -3.06 4.77
N VAL A 118 -5.38 -3.58 4.81
CA VAL A 118 -6.56 -2.95 5.38
C VAL A 118 -6.99 -3.78 6.58
N CYS A 119 -6.87 -3.21 7.77
CA CYS A 119 -7.31 -3.81 9.03
C CYS A 119 -8.75 -3.39 9.29
N HIS A 120 -9.69 -4.32 9.28
CA HIS A 120 -11.10 -4.06 9.55
C HIS A 120 -11.68 -5.15 10.46
N GLY A 121 -12.27 -4.76 11.59
CA GLY A 121 -12.68 -5.70 12.61
C GLY A 121 -11.49 -6.50 13.16
N ASP A 122 -11.59 -7.82 13.12
CA ASP A 122 -10.55 -8.77 13.51
C ASP A 122 -9.76 -9.35 12.32
N CYS A 123 -9.99 -8.81 11.13
CA CYS A 123 -9.40 -9.28 9.88
C CYS A 123 -8.39 -8.28 9.30
N VAL A 124 -7.42 -8.82 8.58
CA VAL A 124 -6.48 -8.05 7.75
C VAL A 124 -6.65 -8.48 6.29
N HIS A 125 -7.01 -7.54 5.43
CA HIS A 125 -7.09 -7.73 4.00
C HIS A 125 -5.78 -7.28 3.36
N VAL A 126 -5.13 -8.16 2.61
CA VAL A 126 -3.84 -7.88 1.98
C VAL A 126 -3.98 -7.92 0.47
N GLY A 127 -3.47 -6.88 -0.19
CA GLY A 127 -3.34 -6.80 -1.65
C GLY A 127 -1.92 -6.43 -2.05
N HIS A 128 -1.48 -6.87 -3.22
CA HIS A 128 -0.16 -6.50 -3.73
C HIS A 128 -0.09 -6.50 -5.26
N VAL A 129 0.87 -5.73 -5.76
CA VAL A 129 1.31 -5.70 -7.16
C VAL A 129 2.84 -5.68 -7.17
N GLY A 130 3.45 -6.58 -7.94
CA GLY A 130 4.91 -6.69 -8.04
C GLY A 130 5.51 -7.76 -7.15
N ASP A 131 6.74 -7.55 -6.72
CA ASP A 131 7.55 -8.49 -5.94
C ASP A 131 7.88 -8.01 -4.51
N SER A 132 7.32 -6.89 -4.08
CA SER A 132 7.26 -6.53 -2.67
C SER A 132 6.34 -7.49 -1.92
N ARG A 133 6.72 -7.86 -0.68
CA ARG A 133 6.15 -9.03 0.00
C ARG A 133 5.50 -8.69 1.32
N ALA A 134 4.44 -9.42 1.65
CA ALA A 134 3.86 -9.45 2.98
C ALA A 134 4.07 -10.82 3.63
N TYR A 135 4.33 -10.79 4.94
CA TYR A 135 4.54 -11.98 5.77
C TYR A 135 3.63 -11.92 6.99
N LEU A 136 3.16 -13.08 7.41
CA LEU A 136 2.44 -13.27 8.65
C LEU A 136 3.35 -13.98 9.66
N TRP A 137 3.56 -13.36 10.83
CA TRP A 137 4.15 -14.02 11.98
C TRP A 137 3.04 -14.42 12.95
N ARG A 138 2.85 -15.71 13.15
CA ARG A 138 1.83 -16.24 14.07
C ARG A 138 2.32 -17.54 14.71
N GLY A 139 2.16 -17.65 16.04
CA GLY A 139 2.51 -18.88 16.76
C GLY A 139 3.98 -19.29 16.65
N GLY A 140 4.91 -18.35 16.46
CA GLY A 140 6.34 -18.64 16.30
C GLY A 140 6.76 -18.97 14.85
N GLU A 141 5.84 -18.92 13.89
CA GLU A 141 6.09 -19.24 12.48
C GLU A 141 5.93 -17.99 11.59
N LEU A 142 6.86 -17.81 10.64
CA LEU A 142 6.84 -16.77 9.63
C LEU A 142 6.40 -17.36 8.29
N THR A 143 5.24 -16.95 7.81
CA THR A 143 4.67 -17.42 6.53
C THR A 143 4.59 -16.26 5.54
N ARG A 144 5.09 -16.44 4.32
CA ARG A 144 4.88 -15.48 3.23
C ARG A 144 3.47 -15.63 2.66
N ILE A 145 2.69 -14.55 2.66
CA ILE A 145 1.29 -14.55 2.21
C ILE A 145 1.11 -13.99 0.81
N THR A 146 2.13 -13.33 0.24
CA THR A 146 2.11 -12.82 -1.13
C THR A 146 2.92 -13.71 -2.08
N ARG A 147 2.56 -13.72 -3.37
CA ARG A 147 3.30 -14.40 -4.44
C ARG A 147 3.81 -13.35 -5.43
N ASP A 148 5.13 -13.32 -5.65
CA ASP A 148 5.76 -12.33 -6.50
C ASP A 148 5.19 -12.36 -7.94
N HIS A 149 4.89 -11.18 -8.49
CA HIS A 149 4.54 -11.01 -9.90
C HIS A 149 5.84 -10.77 -10.69
N SER A 150 6.62 -11.82 -10.89
CA SER A 150 7.84 -11.77 -11.68
C SER A 150 7.79 -12.74 -12.85
N LEU A 151 8.53 -12.43 -13.93
CA LEU A 151 8.63 -13.32 -15.09
C LEU A 151 9.25 -14.69 -14.76
N LEU A 152 10.07 -14.73 -13.69
CA LEU A 152 10.72 -15.97 -13.23
C LEU A 152 9.77 -16.94 -12.53
N GLN A 153 8.65 -16.46 -11.98
CA GLN A 153 7.66 -17.30 -11.30
C GLN A 153 6.52 -17.79 -12.23
N LYS A 154 6.51 -17.35 -13.47
CA LYS A 154 5.52 -17.81 -14.48
C LYS A 154 5.92 -19.10 -15.20
N ARG A 155 7.02 -19.76 -14.78
CA ARG A 155 7.47 -21.06 -15.32
C ARG A 155 7.15 -22.20 -14.38
#